data_04f43005d6f8c1a67c1920206e36963b
#
_entry.id   04f43005d6f8c1a67c1920206e36963b
#
_cell.length_a   1.000
_cell.length_b   1.000
_cell.length_c   1.000
_cell.angle_alpha   90.00
_cell.angle_beta   90.00
_cell.angle_gamma   90.00
#
_symmetry.space_group_name_H-M   'P 1'
#
loop_
_entity.id
_entity.type
_entity.pdbx_description
1 polymer ?
#
loop_
_entity_poly.entity_id
_entity_poly.type
_entity_poly.pdbx_seq_one_letter_code
_entity_poly.pdbx_strand_id
1 'polypeptide(L)'
;MIGISRDGDVVTVELQREERRNALNTQLCVEIREAVDKAVADDARVMVITGRGSSFCAGADLSGDVYAEGFTDSLAEMLRTIVEAPIPVIAAVNGPAIGAGTQLTLASDLRVVAPTARFSVPAARLGISVDRWTVRRLASLIGGGPARAVFLAAE
;
A
#
# COMPACT_ATOMS: atom_id res chain seq x y z
N MET A 1 -8.99 10.95 -5.49
CA MET A 1 -8.60 9.62 -6.03
C MET A 1 -8.88 8.48 -5.05
N ILE A 2 -9.46 8.81 -3.90
CA ILE A 2 -9.97 7.85 -2.92
C ILE A 2 -11.46 8.07 -2.67
N GLY A 3 -12.17 7.00 -2.28
CA GLY A 3 -13.49 7.06 -1.68
C GLY A 3 -13.37 6.76 -0.19
N ILE A 4 -14.04 7.53 0.66
CA ILE A 4 -14.06 7.30 2.09
C ILE A 4 -15.50 7.02 2.51
N SER A 5 -15.71 5.93 3.22
CA SER A 5 -16.97 5.60 3.85
C SER A 5 -16.76 5.26 5.32
N ARG A 6 -17.80 5.46 6.13
CA ARG A 6 -17.78 5.15 7.57
C ARG A 6 -19.01 4.36 7.93
N ASP A 7 -18.80 3.27 8.64
CA ASP A 7 -19.86 2.47 9.25
C ASP A 7 -19.53 2.28 10.75
N GLY A 8 -20.24 3.01 11.59
CA GLY A 8 -19.94 3.07 13.02
C GLY A 8 -18.51 3.52 13.28
N ASP A 9 -17.72 2.63 13.87
CA ASP A 9 -16.32 2.87 14.24
C ASP A 9 -15.31 2.47 13.13
N VAL A 10 -15.80 1.95 11.99
CA VAL A 10 -14.99 1.48 10.87
C VAL A 10 -14.93 2.54 9.79
N VAL A 11 -13.74 2.98 9.42
CA VAL A 11 -13.50 3.83 8.26
C VAL A 11 -12.92 2.98 7.14
N THR A 12 -13.53 3.02 5.95
CA THR A 12 -13.01 2.36 4.75
C THR A 12 -12.51 3.40 3.77
N VAL A 13 -11.27 3.22 3.32
CA VAL A 13 -10.63 3.98 2.24
C VAL A 13 -10.52 3.08 1.03
N GLU A 14 -11.21 3.44 -0.04
CA GLU A 14 -11.17 2.75 -1.33
C GLU A 14 -10.33 3.54 -2.33
N LEU A 15 -9.28 2.93 -2.86
CA LEU A 15 -8.48 3.51 -3.94
C LEU A 15 -9.32 3.51 -5.22
N GLN A 16 -9.48 4.67 -5.85
CA GLN A 16 -10.41 4.89 -6.99
C GLN A 16 -9.68 5.43 -8.22
N ARG A 17 -8.65 4.70 -8.64
CA ARG A 17 -7.94 4.89 -9.92
C ARG A 17 -7.93 3.58 -10.72
N GLU A 18 -9.11 3.01 -10.92
CA GLU A 18 -9.28 1.70 -11.56
C GLU A 18 -8.64 1.65 -12.96
N GLU A 19 -8.74 2.71 -13.73
CA GLU A 19 -8.14 2.87 -15.06
C GLU A 19 -6.61 2.77 -15.06
N ARG A 20 -5.99 2.97 -13.90
CA ARG A 20 -4.55 2.79 -13.63
C ARG A 20 -4.29 1.64 -12.66
N ARG A 21 -5.26 0.74 -12.45
CA ARG A 21 -5.17 -0.35 -11.48
C ARG A 21 -4.74 0.13 -10.09
N ASN A 22 -5.24 1.29 -9.68
CA ASN A 22 -4.97 1.95 -8.40
C ASN A 22 -3.47 2.25 -8.16
N ALA A 23 -2.71 2.53 -9.24
CA ALA A 23 -1.30 2.92 -9.12
C ALA A 23 -1.14 4.22 -8.32
N LEU A 24 -0.11 4.24 -7.45
CA LEU A 24 0.20 5.36 -6.56
C LEU A 24 0.96 6.46 -7.32
N ASN A 25 0.51 7.68 -7.14
CA ASN A 25 1.24 8.90 -7.43
C ASN A 25 1.34 9.76 -6.16
N THR A 26 2.06 10.87 -6.19
CA THR A 26 2.26 11.77 -5.05
C THR A 26 0.92 12.18 -4.43
N GLN A 27 -0.05 12.58 -5.25
CA GLN A 27 -1.37 13.02 -4.79
C GLN A 27 -2.12 11.90 -4.04
N LEU A 28 -2.13 10.68 -4.57
CA LEU A 28 -2.80 9.55 -3.92
C LEU A 28 -2.14 9.17 -2.59
N CYS A 29 -0.80 9.24 -2.50
CA CYS A 29 -0.08 9.04 -1.24
C CYS A 29 -0.49 10.08 -0.18
N VAL A 30 -0.60 11.34 -0.58
CA VAL A 30 -1.05 12.43 0.31
C VAL A 30 -2.49 12.18 0.76
N GLU A 31 -3.40 11.86 -0.16
CA GLU A 31 -4.82 11.61 0.18
C GLU A 31 -4.99 10.43 1.16
N ILE A 32 -4.22 9.34 0.97
CA ILE A 32 -4.26 8.19 1.90
C ILE A 32 -3.75 8.61 3.28
N ARG A 33 -2.63 9.34 3.35
CA ARG A 33 -2.07 9.84 4.61
C ARG A 33 -3.10 10.72 5.35
N GLU A 34 -3.68 11.69 4.66
CA GLU A 34 -4.70 12.58 5.24
C GLU A 34 -5.95 11.82 5.69
N ALA A 35 -6.33 10.75 4.99
CA ALA A 35 -7.44 9.89 5.39
C ALA A 35 -7.13 9.12 6.68
N VAL A 36 -5.88 8.66 6.90
CA VAL A 36 -5.44 8.04 8.14
C VAL A 36 -5.51 9.05 9.30
N ASP A 37 -4.91 10.24 9.11
CA ASP A 37 -4.91 11.29 10.12
C ASP A 37 -6.34 11.71 10.50
N LYS A 38 -7.21 11.85 9.49
CA LYS A 38 -8.62 12.18 9.70
C LYS A 38 -9.39 11.06 10.44
N ALA A 39 -9.17 9.81 10.08
CA ALA A 39 -9.83 8.69 10.76
C ALA A 39 -9.47 8.65 12.25
N VAL A 40 -8.20 8.91 12.58
CA VAL A 40 -7.73 9.01 13.98
C VAL A 40 -8.38 10.21 14.68
N ALA A 41 -8.39 11.37 14.04
CA ALA A 41 -8.97 12.59 14.61
C ALA A 41 -10.49 12.49 14.83
N ASP A 42 -11.18 11.71 14.02
CA ASP A 42 -12.62 11.46 14.10
C ASP A 42 -12.96 10.21 14.98
N ASP A 43 -12.05 9.78 15.84
CA ASP A 43 -12.23 8.65 16.78
C ASP A 43 -12.66 7.33 16.12
N ALA A 44 -12.16 7.03 14.92
CA ALA A 44 -12.32 5.72 14.33
C ALA A 44 -11.56 4.67 15.16
N ARG A 45 -12.09 3.46 15.26
CA ARG A 45 -11.46 2.36 15.99
C ARG A 45 -10.69 1.40 15.08
N VAL A 46 -10.94 1.46 13.79
CA VAL A 46 -10.26 0.66 12.77
C VAL A 46 -10.39 1.32 11.40
N MET A 47 -9.35 1.19 10.59
CA MET A 47 -9.36 1.59 9.19
C MET A 47 -9.19 0.37 8.29
N VAL A 48 -9.94 0.34 7.19
CA VAL A 48 -9.78 -0.65 6.11
C VAL A 48 -9.33 0.09 4.85
N ILE A 49 -8.31 -0.43 4.18
CA ILE A 49 -7.86 0.07 2.87
C ILE A 49 -8.11 -1.02 1.83
N THR A 50 -8.77 -0.67 0.72
CA THR A 50 -9.05 -1.58 -0.39
C THR A 50 -8.90 -0.89 -1.74
N GLY A 51 -8.92 -1.64 -2.84
CA GLY A 51 -8.88 -1.09 -4.19
C GLY A 51 -10.19 -1.30 -4.93
N ARG A 52 -10.63 -0.30 -5.70
CA ARG A 52 -11.74 -0.46 -6.64
C ARG A 52 -11.33 -1.37 -7.80
N GLY A 53 -12.26 -2.18 -8.30
CA GLY A 53 -12.06 -3.03 -9.47
C GLY A 53 -11.25 -4.29 -9.18
N SER A 54 -10.44 -4.71 -10.15
CA SER A 54 -9.77 -6.01 -10.16
C SER A 54 -8.40 -6.03 -9.47
N SER A 55 -7.88 -4.90 -9.02
CA SER A 55 -6.55 -4.77 -8.42
C SER A 55 -6.65 -4.04 -7.09
N PHE A 56 -5.83 -4.45 -6.14
CA PHE A 56 -5.62 -3.66 -4.92
C PHE A 56 -4.81 -2.40 -5.27
N CYS A 57 -3.58 -2.56 -5.73
CA CYS A 57 -2.71 -1.46 -6.14
C CYS A 57 -1.55 -1.97 -7.00
N ALA A 58 -1.39 -1.44 -8.21
CA ALA A 58 -0.38 -1.86 -9.17
C ALA A 58 1.03 -1.28 -8.92
N GLY A 59 1.23 -0.54 -7.82
CA GLY A 59 2.53 0.06 -7.47
C GLY A 59 2.62 1.53 -7.85
N ALA A 60 3.84 2.02 -8.07
CA ALA A 60 4.05 3.40 -8.51
C ALA A 60 3.49 3.63 -9.92
N ASP A 61 2.90 4.79 -10.16
CA ASP A 61 2.40 5.17 -11.49
C ASP A 61 3.58 5.47 -12.42
N LEU A 62 3.87 4.54 -13.32
CA LEU A 62 4.99 4.64 -14.27
C LEU A 62 4.65 5.50 -15.51
N SER A 63 3.41 6.02 -15.64
CA SER A 63 3.00 6.81 -16.80
C SER A 63 3.46 8.28 -16.76
N GLY A 64 3.99 8.73 -15.63
CA GLY A 64 4.60 10.03 -15.45
C GLY A 64 6.08 9.91 -15.12
N ASP A 65 6.69 10.97 -14.66
CA ASP A 65 8.02 10.89 -14.08
C ASP A 65 7.93 10.14 -12.74
N VAL A 66 8.25 8.84 -12.76
CA VAL A 66 8.20 7.96 -11.57
C VAL A 66 9.11 8.46 -10.46
N TYR A 67 10.09 9.24 -10.86
CA TYR A 67 11.01 9.94 -9.98
C TYR A 67 10.63 11.42 -9.86
N ALA A 68 9.37 11.79 -10.21
CA ALA A 68 8.87 13.13 -9.97
C ALA A 68 9.24 13.55 -8.55
N GLU A 69 9.79 14.73 -8.46
CA GLU A 69 10.26 15.31 -7.21
C GLU A 69 9.16 15.18 -6.14
N GLY A 70 9.47 14.50 -5.03
CA GLY A 70 8.55 14.29 -3.92
C GLY A 70 7.74 12.99 -3.89
N PHE A 71 7.71 12.13 -4.94
CA PHE A 71 6.96 10.87 -4.88
C PHE A 71 7.51 9.92 -3.80
N THR A 72 8.83 9.72 -3.80
CA THR A 72 9.47 8.82 -2.83
C THR A 72 9.24 9.28 -1.39
N ASP A 73 9.32 10.59 -1.15
CA ASP A 73 9.09 11.16 0.18
C ASP A 73 7.61 11.01 0.59
N SER A 74 6.68 11.32 -0.31
CA SER A 74 5.24 11.16 -0.05
C SER A 74 4.86 9.69 0.19
N LEU A 75 5.46 8.75 -0.54
CA LEU A 75 5.28 7.31 -0.30
C LEU A 75 5.80 6.91 1.09
N ALA A 76 7.01 7.34 1.44
CA ALA A 76 7.61 7.04 2.74
C ALA A 76 6.79 7.63 3.91
N GLU A 77 6.32 8.86 3.77
CA GLU A 77 5.46 9.52 4.76
C GLU A 77 4.12 8.78 4.92
N MET A 78 3.46 8.43 3.82
CA MET A 78 2.21 7.66 3.84
C MET A 78 2.39 6.32 4.57
N LEU A 79 3.43 5.55 4.21
CA LEU A 79 3.70 4.26 4.84
C LEU A 79 3.99 4.42 6.34
N ARG A 80 4.76 5.44 6.71
CA ARG A 80 5.05 5.74 8.11
C ARG A 80 3.77 6.10 8.88
N THR A 81 2.93 6.98 8.36
CA THR A 81 1.67 7.37 8.99
C THR A 81 0.76 6.15 9.24
N ILE A 82 0.69 5.22 8.30
CA ILE A 82 -0.06 3.96 8.48
C ILE A 82 0.54 3.12 9.60
N VAL A 83 1.86 2.95 9.63
CA VAL A 83 2.56 2.14 10.66
C VAL A 83 2.44 2.74 12.06
N GLU A 84 2.43 4.06 12.15
CA GLU A 84 2.38 4.80 13.42
C GLU A 84 0.94 5.11 13.88
N ALA A 85 -0.06 4.78 13.06
CA ALA A 85 -1.46 5.02 13.41
C ALA A 85 -1.83 4.33 14.73
N PRO A 86 -2.48 5.04 15.69
CA PRO A 86 -2.88 4.45 16.97
C PRO A 86 -4.12 3.56 16.89
N ILE A 87 -4.60 3.29 15.69
CA ILE A 87 -5.73 2.40 15.39
C ILE A 87 -5.29 1.31 14.41
N PRO A 88 -5.84 0.09 14.49
CA PRO A 88 -5.54 -0.96 13.52
C PRO A 88 -5.88 -0.53 12.08
N VAL A 89 -4.95 -0.78 11.17
CA VAL A 89 -5.15 -0.61 9.73
C VAL A 89 -5.15 -1.98 9.06
N ILE A 90 -6.21 -2.29 8.33
CA ILE A 90 -6.42 -3.57 7.65
C ILE A 90 -6.34 -3.35 6.13
N ALA A 91 -5.45 -4.06 5.45
CA ALA A 91 -5.48 -4.13 3.99
C ALA A 91 -6.45 -5.23 3.54
N ALA A 92 -7.58 -4.85 2.93
CA ALA A 92 -8.48 -5.77 2.25
C ALA A 92 -8.05 -5.91 0.79
N VAL A 93 -7.22 -6.93 0.52
CA VAL A 93 -6.51 -7.10 -0.74
C VAL A 93 -7.38 -7.85 -1.73
N ASN A 94 -8.13 -7.12 -2.54
CA ASN A 94 -9.10 -7.66 -3.50
C ASN A 94 -8.49 -8.19 -4.80
N GLY A 95 -7.20 -7.98 -5.05
CA GLY A 95 -6.49 -8.40 -6.26
C GLY A 95 -4.99 -8.13 -6.16
N PRO A 96 -4.27 -8.04 -7.30
CA PRO A 96 -2.83 -7.79 -7.29
C PRO A 96 -2.41 -6.56 -6.51
N ALA A 97 -1.37 -6.73 -5.66
CA ALA A 97 -0.66 -5.70 -4.92
C ALA A 97 0.82 -5.77 -5.32
N ILE A 98 1.29 -4.81 -6.11
CA ILE A 98 2.61 -4.86 -6.76
C ILE A 98 3.49 -3.68 -6.32
N GLY A 99 4.78 -3.90 -6.09
CA GLY A 99 5.75 -2.85 -5.75
C GLY A 99 5.30 -2.01 -4.55
N ALA A 100 5.06 -0.72 -4.73
CA ALA A 100 4.53 0.17 -3.69
C ALA A 100 3.15 -0.27 -3.17
N GLY A 101 2.35 -0.99 -3.98
CA GLY A 101 1.11 -1.62 -3.53
C GLY A 101 1.37 -2.74 -2.51
N THR A 102 2.42 -3.55 -2.69
CA THR A 102 2.87 -4.49 -1.68
C THR A 102 3.34 -3.76 -0.42
N GLN A 103 4.11 -2.67 -0.55
CA GLN A 103 4.55 -1.86 0.59
C GLN A 103 3.37 -1.34 1.41
N LEU A 104 2.29 -0.89 0.75
CA LEU A 104 1.06 -0.45 1.42
C LEU A 104 0.44 -1.59 2.26
N THR A 105 0.42 -2.82 1.74
CA THR A 105 -0.04 -3.98 2.52
C THR A 105 0.89 -4.35 3.67
N LEU A 106 2.20 -4.12 3.51
CA LEU A 106 3.20 -4.36 4.57
C LEU A 106 3.11 -3.33 5.70
N ALA A 107 2.69 -2.10 5.40
CA ALA A 107 2.46 -1.06 6.39
C ALA A 107 1.21 -1.32 7.24
N SER A 108 0.22 -2.01 6.68
CA SER A 108 -0.99 -2.39 7.41
C SER A 108 -0.71 -3.45 8.49
N ASP A 109 -1.52 -3.47 9.55
CA ASP A 109 -1.38 -4.46 10.63
C ASP A 109 -1.83 -5.84 10.19
N LEU A 110 -2.98 -5.91 9.53
CA LEU A 110 -3.60 -7.15 9.06
C LEU A 110 -3.85 -7.11 7.55
N ARG A 111 -3.90 -8.27 6.94
CA ARG A 111 -4.24 -8.49 5.52
C ARG A 111 -5.34 -9.52 5.41
N VAL A 112 -6.46 -9.11 4.82
CA VAL A 112 -7.53 -10.02 4.37
C VAL A 112 -7.42 -10.10 2.86
N VAL A 113 -7.22 -11.29 2.31
CA VAL A 113 -6.84 -11.46 0.91
C VAL A 113 -7.89 -12.25 0.13
N ALA A 114 -8.24 -11.76 -1.05
CA ALA A 114 -9.06 -12.51 -2.01
C ALA A 114 -8.24 -13.65 -2.66
N PRO A 115 -8.87 -14.68 -3.19
CA PRO A 115 -8.17 -15.76 -3.93
C PRO A 115 -7.37 -15.27 -5.13
N THR A 116 -7.75 -14.12 -5.68
CA THR A 116 -7.08 -13.44 -6.81
C THR A 116 -5.90 -12.58 -6.40
N ALA A 117 -5.68 -12.38 -5.10
CA ALA A 117 -4.57 -11.56 -4.61
C ALA A 117 -3.20 -12.14 -5.03
N ARG A 118 -2.31 -11.25 -5.43
CA ARG A 118 -0.91 -11.56 -5.77
C ARG A 118 -0.04 -10.47 -5.22
N PHE A 119 1.10 -10.85 -4.66
CA PHE A 119 2.09 -9.92 -4.11
C PHE A 119 3.37 -10.06 -4.89
N SER A 120 3.97 -8.94 -5.30
CA SER A 120 5.26 -8.94 -5.98
C SER A 120 5.99 -7.62 -5.75
N VAL A 121 7.31 -7.67 -5.67
CA VAL A 121 8.17 -6.47 -5.62
C VAL A 121 9.23 -6.60 -6.73
N PRO A 122 8.90 -6.26 -7.98
CA PRO A 122 9.74 -6.52 -9.16
C PRO A 122 10.92 -5.55 -9.29
N ALA A 123 11.50 -5.10 -8.18
CA ALA A 123 12.59 -4.13 -8.15
C ALA A 123 13.82 -4.59 -8.95
N ALA A 124 14.21 -5.86 -8.81
CA ALA A 124 15.36 -6.41 -9.55
C ALA A 124 15.12 -6.40 -11.06
N ARG A 125 13.90 -6.65 -11.54
CA ARG A 125 13.55 -6.57 -12.97
C ARG A 125 13.57 -5.14 -13.51
N LEU A 126 13.32 -4.16 -12.65
CA LEU A 126 13.28 -2.74 -13.00
C LEU A 126 14.64 -2.05 -12.78
N GLY A 127 15.64 -2.75 -12.26
CA GLY A 127 16.96 -2.17 -11.95
C GLY A 127 16.92 -1.12 -10.83
N ILE A 128 15.93 -1.21 -9.93
CA ILE A 128 15.79 -0.30 -8.79
C ILE A 128 16.06 -1.02 -7.47
N SER A 129 16.40 -0.26 -6.43
CA SER A 129 16.57 -0.79 -5.08
C SER A 129 15.28 -0.65 -4.27
N VAL A 130 15.14 -1.52 -3.26
CA VAL A 130 14.07 -1.46 -2.27
C VAL A 130 14.63 -0.93 -0.97
N ASP A 131 13.89 -0.09 -0.28
CA ASP A 131 14.29 0.48 0.98
C ASP A 131 14.43 -0.60 2.09
N ARG A 132 15.24 -0.27 3.10
CA ARG A 132 15.57 -1.19 4.20
C ARG A 132 14.36 -1.62 5.02
N TRP A 133 13.38 -0.71 5.22
CA TRP A 133 12.20 -1.01 6.02
C TRP A 133 11.36 -2.10 5.32
N THR A 134 11.09 -1.94 4.03
CA THR A 134 10.34 -2.90 3.20
C THR A 134 10.97 -4.29 3.25
N VAL A 135 12.30 -4.38 3.06
CA VAL A 135 13.03 -5.66 3.11
C VAL A 135 12.89 -6.33 4.47
N ARG A 136 13.09 -5.58 5.56
CA ARG A 136 12.99 -6.12 6.92
C ARG A 136 11.56 -6.50 7.28
N ARG A 137 10.58 -5.67 6.92
CA ARG A 137 9.18 -5.93 7.21
C ARG A 137 8.69 -7.19 6.51
N LEU A 138 8.98 -7.34 5.21
CA LEU A 138 8.63 -8.56 4.49
C LEU A 138 9.31 -9.80 5.10
N ALA A 139 10.62 -9.73 5.37
CA ALA A 139 11.36 -10.83 5.96
C ALA A 139 10.82 -11.23 7.35
N SER A 140 10.34 -10.26 8.14
CA SER A 140 9.72 -10.54 9.45
C SER A 140 8.37 -11.26 9.34
N LEU A 141 7.64 -11.06 8.24
CA LEU A 141 6.32 -11.64 8.04
C LEU A 141 6.37 -13.04 7.41
N ILE A 142 7.27 -13.26 6.46
CA ILE A 142 7.31 -14.51 5.67
C ILE A 142 8.63 -15.30 5.79
N GLY A 143 9.58 -14.79 6.55
CA GLY A 143 10.91 -15.37 6.68
C GLY A 143 11.89 -14.89 5.61
N GLY A 144 13.19 -15.02 5.88
CA GLY A 144 14.25 -14.47 5.02
C GLY A 144 14.39 -15.17 3.68
N GLY A 145 14.11 -16.47 3.60
CA GLY A 145 14.17 -17.26 2.35
C GLY A 145 13.13 -16.78 1.33
N PRO A 146 11.83 -16.88 1.64
CA PRO A 146 10.77 -16.37 0.78
C PRO A 146 10.91 -14.89 0.44
N ALA A 147 11.31 -14.04 1.40
CA ALA A 147 11.52 -12.62 1.13
C ALA A 147 12.60 -12.38 0.05
N ARG A 148 13.69 -13.16 0.05
CA ARG A 148 14.70 -13.07 -1.02
C ARG A 148 14.13 -13.48 -2.38
N ALA A 149 13.27 -14.49 -2.46
CA ALA A 149 12.62 -14.90 -3.70
C ALA A 149 11.77 -13.75 -4.27
N VAL A 150 10.97 -13.10 -3.42
CA VAL A 150 10.15 -11.92 -3.81
C VAL A 150 11.02 -10.79 -4.37
N PHE A 151 12.15 -10.47 -3.74
CA PHE A 151 12.97 -9.33 -4.18
C PHE A 151 13.91 -9.65 -5.35
N LEU A 152 14.49 -10.86 -5.39
CA LEU A 152 15.53 -11.22 -6.37
C LEU A 152 14.94 -11.88 -7.62
N ALA A 153 13.95 -12.76 -7.44
CA ALA A 153 13.28 -13.43 -8.55
C ALA A 153 12.02 -12.69 -9.02
N ALA A 154 11.52 -11.75 -8.21
CA ALA A 154 10.25 -11.04 -8.40
C ALA A 154 9.04 -11.99 -8.50
N GLU A 155 9.06 -13.04 -7.68
CA GLU A 155 8.03 -14.07 -7.54
C GLU A 155 7.06 -13.77 -6.39
#